data_15e93182e1261e0bb6f8f84561fe1bb9
#
_entry.id   15e93182e1261e0bb6f8f84561fe1bb9
#
_cell.length_a   1.000
_cell.length_b   1.000
_cell.length_c   1.000
_cell.angle_alpha   90.00
_cell.angle_beta   90.00
_cell.angle_gamma   90.00
#
_symmetry.space_group_name_H-M   'P 1'
#
loop_
_entity.id
_entity.type
_entity.pdbx_description
1 polymer ?
#
loop_
_entity_poly.entity_id
_entity_poly.type
_entity_poly.pdbx_seq_one_letter_code
_entity_poly.pdbx_strand_id
1 'polypeptide(L)'
;MLGSALEKLDEPVLVYNLEVEDFHSYFVGCVPVLVHNVCRFEGKNVQQNDKLFDPSQIDARGRTNIQRMKQGLAPVGYDGKSVNLHHIDQTNASDILEISATQHHADYSKLHTNTGQSASLINRSDFSKWRSRYWQFRAEDFLKA
;
A
#
# COMPACT_ATOMS: atom_id res chain seq x y z
N MET A 1 -1.03 7.39 -15.60
CA MET A 1 0.33 6.87 -15.85
C MET A 1 1.19 8.03 -16.31
N LEU A 2 2.10 8.48 -15.46
CA LEU A 2 3.13 9.43 -15.91
C LEU A 2 4.22 8.60 -16.58
N GLY A 3 4.29 8.70 -17.91
CA GLY A 3 5.36 8.09 -18.68
C GLY A 3 6.70 8.69 -18.26
N SER A 4 7.67 7.86 -17.90
CA SER A 4 9.05 8.30 -17.75
C SER A 4 9.59 8.63 -19.15
N ALA A 5 9.62 9.91 -19.49
CA ALA A 5 10.43 10.38 -20.61
C ALA A 5 11.89 10.38 -20.10
N LEU A 6 12.74 9.57 -20.72
CA LEU A 6 14.18 9.69 -20.56
C LEU A 6 14.62 10.95 -21.32
N GLU A 7 14.73 12.06 -20.62
CA GLU A 7 15.35 13.25 -21.14
C GLU A 7 16.87 13.08 -21.06
N LYS A 8 17.53 13.15 -22.21
CA LYS A 8 18.99 13.13 -22.27
C LYS A 8 19.48 14.52 -21.88
N LEU A 9 20.01 14.62 -20.68
CA LEU A 9 20.64 15.85 -20.20
C LEU A 9 22.05 15.96 -20.79
N ASP A 10 22.38 17.09 -21.37
CA ASP A 10 23.70 17.36 -21.96
C ASP A 10 24.80 17.57 -20.91
N GLU A 11 24.43 17.74 -19.64
CA GLU A 11 25.35 17.84 -18.52
C GLU A 11 24.89 16.96 -17.34
N PRO A 12 25.84 16.41 -16.55
CA PRO A 12 25.46 15.61 -15.37
C PRO A 12 24.81 16.51 -14.32
N VAL A 13 23.53 16.25 -14.06
CA VAL A 13 22.80 16.90 -12.97
C VAL A 13 22.95 16.05 -11.72
N LEU A 14 23.40 16.67 -10.63
CA LEU A 14 23.47 16.04 -9.33
C LEU A 14 22.03 15.79 -8.84
N VAL A 15 21.62 14.54 -8.83
CA VAL A 15 20.31 14.13 -8.31
C VAL A 15 20.48 13.80 -6.84
N TYR A 16 19.94 14.63 -5.95
CA TYR A 16 19.85 14.31 -4.54
C TYR A 16 18.65 13.42 -4.31
N ASN A 17 18.86 12.21 -3.83
CA ASN A 17 17.81 11.41 -3.22
C ASN A 17 17.47 12.07 -1.88
N LEU A 18 16.45 12.91 -1.87
CA LEU A 18 15.85 13.40 -0.64
C LEU A 18 14.82 12.34 -0.16
N GLU A 19 15.28 11.46 0.70
CA GLU A 19 14.38 10.70 1.54
C GLU A 19 13.82 11.69 2.58
N VAL A 20 12.52 12.00 2.48
CA VAL A 20 11.86 12.83 3.49
C VAL A 20 11.59 11.89 4.67
N GLU A 21 12.26 12.12 5.79
CA GLU A 21 12.01 11.41 7.04
C GLU A 21 10.49 11.33 7.29
N ASP A 22 10.00 10.12 7.60
CA ASP A 22 8.61 9.76 7.87
C ASP A 22 7.67 9.60 6.66
N PHE A 23 8.09 9.81 5.43
CA PHE A 23 7.15 9.77 4.31
C PHE A 23 7.39 8.66 3.28
N HIS A 24 8.54 8.00 3.25
CA HIS A 24 8.92 7.04 2.21
C HIS A 24 8.51 7.47 0.79
N SER A 25 8.47 8.78 0.58
CA SER A 25 8.08 9.44 -0.66
C SER A 25 9.15 10.46 -1.01
N TYR A 26 9.51 10.56 -2.25
CA TYR A 26 10.50 11.54 -2.70
C TYR A 26 9.96 12.32 -3.92
N PHE A 27 10.47 13.54 -4.07
CA PHE A 27 10.14 14.38 -5.21
C PHE A 27 11.20 14.22 -6.29
N VAL A 28 10.79 14.05 -7.52
CA VAL A 28 11.69 13.92 -8.69
C VAL A 28 11.42 15.05 -9.67
N GLY A 29 12.47 15.77 -10.05
CA GLY A 29 12.45 16.80 -11.08
C GLY A 29 11.99 18.19 -10.62
N CYS A 30 11.94 19.12 -11.58
CA CYS A 30 11.55 20.52 -11.33
C CYS A 30 10.03 20.70 -11.06
N VAL A 31 9.23 19.68 -11.32
CA VAL A 31 7.83 19.60 -10.90
C VAL A 31 7.76 18.56 -9.78
N PRO A 32 7.29 18.90 -8.58
CA PRO A 32 7.24 17.94 -7.47
C PRO A 32 6.25 16.83 -7.80
N VAL A 33 6.78 15.67 -8.18
CA VAL A 33 6.00 14.45 -8.34
C VAL A 33 6.19 13.63 -7.07
N LEU A 34 5.11 13.44 -6.32
CA LEU A 34 5.11 12.59 -5.15
C LEU A 34 5.13 11.13 -5.59
N VAL A 35 6.25 10.45 -5.38
CA VAL A 35 6.37 9.01 -5.66
C VAL A 35 6.05 8.25 -4.38
N HIS A 36 4.94 7.53 -4.38
CA HIS A 36 4.59 6.63 -3.28
C HIS A 36 5.45 5.38 -3.31
N ASN A 37 5.71 4.82 -2.15
CA ASN A 37 6.49 3.60 -2.01
C ASN A 37 5.73 2.42 -2.65
N VAL A 38 6.17 2.00 -3.83
CA VAL A 38 5.63 0.82 -4.50
C VAL A 38 6.53 -0.35 -4.18
N CYS A 39 6.02 -1.29 -3.42
CA CYS A 39 6.69 -2.56 -3.11
C CYS A 39 6.18 -3.67 -4.01
N ARG A 40 7.08 -4.53 -4.50
CA ARG A 40 6.68 -5.73 -5.23
C ARG A 40 6.71 -6.94 -4.30
N PHE A 41 5.57 -7.61 -4.16
CA PHE A 41 5.43 -8.81 -3.35
C PHE A 41 4.64 -9.90 -4.09
N GLU A 42 5.25 -11.09 -4.24
CA GLU A 42 4.66 -12.25 -4.93
C GLU A 42 3.94 -11.89 -6.24
N GLY A 43 4.61 -11.16 -7.12
CA GLY A 43 4.14 -10.81 -8.45
C GLY A 43 3.16 -9.64 -8.53
N LYS A 44 2.78 -9.03 -7.40
CA LYS A 44 1.91 -7.84 -7.35
C LYS A 44 2.70 -6.61 -6.90
N ASN A 45 2.41 -5.46 -7.50
CA ASN A 45 2.86 -4.20 -6.96
C ASN A 45 1.87 -3.76 -5.89
N VAL A 46 2.39 -3.31 -4.74
CA VAL A 46 1.58 -2.79 -3.64
C VAL A 46 1.95 -1.34 -3.40
N GLN A 47 0.99 -0.46 -3.51
CA GLN A 47 1.12 0.93 -3.10
C GLN A 47 0.94 0.98 -1.58
N GLN A 48 2.06 1.04 -0.87
CA GLN A 48 2.12 1.08 0.59
C GLN A 48 1.87 2.49 1.11
N ASN A 49 1.27 2.59 2.30
CA ASN A 49 1.02 3.88 2.95
C ASN A 49 1.18 3.77 4.48
N ASP A 50 2.35 4.20 4.96
CA ASP A 50 2.70 4.16 6.39
C ASP A 50 1.87 5.12 7.24
N LYS A 51 1.18 6.08 6.61
CA LYS A 51 0.33 7.05 7.32
C LYS A 51 -1.04 6.49 7.72
N LEU A 52 -1.35 5.25 7.37
CA LEU A 52 -2.65 4.67 7.68
C LEU A 52 -2.76 4.16 9.12
N PHE A 53 -1.64 3.85 9.76
CA PHE A 53 -1.62 3.23 11.08
C PHE A 53 -0.33 3.54 11.85
N ASP A 54 -0.40 3.40 13.18
CA ASP A 54 0.76 3.44 14.06
C ASP A 54 1.25 2.00 14.31
N PRO A 55 2.50 1.64 13.98
CA PRO A 55 3.06 0.30 14.21
C PRO A 55 2.99 -0.16 15.67
N SER A 56 3.08 0.78 16.62
CA SER A 56 3.06 0.53 18.05
C SER A 56 1.66 0.50 18.68
N GLN A 57 0.63 0.92 17.95
CA GLN A 57 -0.76 0.93 18.44
C GLN A 57 -1.18 -0.46 18.89
N ILE A 58 -1.79 -0.53 20.07
CA ILE A 58 -2.24 -1.78 20.70
C ILE A 58 -3.72 -2.00 20.43
N ASP A 59 -4.07 -3.21 20.00
CA ASP A 59 -5.46 -3.61 19.78
C ASP A 59 -6.14 -4.05 21.10
N ALA A 60 -7.44 -4.35 21.03
CA ALA A 60 -8.23 -4.79 22.19
C ALA A 60 -7.74 -6.10 22.84
N ARG A 61 -6.87 -6.85 22.17
CA ARG A 61 -6.25 -8.08 22.68
C ARG A 61 -4.83 -7.87 23.21
N GLY A 62 -4.38 -6.62 23.30
CA GLY A 62 -3.05 -6.27 23.78
C GLY A 62 -1.91 -6.50 22.78
N ARG A 63 -2.21 -6.67 21.48
CA ARG A 63 -1.20 -6.87 20.44
C ARG A 63 -0.90 -5.54 19.75
N THR A 64 0.38 -5.23 19.53
CA THR A 64 0.77 -4.12 18.68
C THR A 64 0.41 -4.40 17.20
N ASN A 65 0.34 -3.37 16.38
CA ASN A 65 0.13 -3.54 14.95
C ASN A 65 1.24 -4.38 14.30
N ILE A 66 2.49 -4.26 14.74
CA ILE A 66 3.59 -5.14 14.30
C ILE A 66 3.29 -6.60 14.65
N GLN A 67 2.84 -6.87 15.89
CA GLN A 67 2.49 -8.23 16.30
C GLN A 67 1.31 -8.80 15.51
N ARG A 68 0.32 -7.96 15.19
CA ARG A 68 -0.79 -8.34 14.30
C ARG A 68 -0.30 -8.74 12.93
N MET A 69 0.52 -7.90 12.31
CA MET A 69 1.07 -8.17 10.96
C MET A 69 1.94 -9.43 10.95
N LYS A 70 2.77 -9.67 11.98
CA LYS A 70 3.53 -10.94 12.12
C LYS A 70 2.62 -12.18 12.17
N GLN A 71 1.39 -12.04 12.62
CA GLN A 71 0.38 -13.09 12.62
C GLN A 71 -0.42 -13.15 11.30
N GLY A 72 -0.06 -12.36 10.31
CA GLY A 72 -0.76 -12.29 9.03
C GLY A 72 -2.07 -11.49 9.07
N LEU A 73 -2.27 -10.69 10.12
CA LEU A 73 -3.44 -9.83 10.28
C LEU A 73 -3.13 -8.39 9.84
N ALA A 74 -4.11 -7.74 9.23
CA ALA A 74 -3.99 -6.32 8.90
C ALA A 74 -3.79 -5.47 10.18
N PRO A 75 -2.97 -4.40 10.11
CA PRO A 75 -2.87 -3.44 11.21
C PRO A 75 -4.22 -2.72 11.40
N VAL A 76 -4.44 -2.22 12.60
CA VAL A 76 -5.57 -1.31 12.90
C VAL A 76 -5.13 0.11 12.52
N GLY A 77 -5.89 0.73 11.65
CA GLY A 77 -5.65 2.10 11.20
C GLY A 77 -6.07 3.16 12.22
N TYR A 78 -5.72 4.40 11.93
CA TYR A 78 -6.15 5.55 12.75
C TYR A 78 -7.67 5.73 12.79
N ASP A 79 -8.40 5.13 11.84
CA ASP A 79 -9.86 5.09 11.83
C ASP A 79 -10.46 4.02 12.75
N GLY A 80 -9.63 3.30 13.50
CA GLY A 80 -10.02 2.22 14.41
C GLY A 80 -10.42 0.92 13.72
N LYS A 81 -10.24 0.82 12.40
CA LYS A 81 -10.60 -0.34 11.58
C LYS A 81 -9.34 -0.96 10.96
N SER A 82 -9.43 -2.23 10.58
CA SER A 82 -8.33 -2.89 9.87
C SER A 82 -8.08 -2.22 8.52
N VAL A 83 -6.80 -1.96 8.21
CA VAL A 83 -6.38 -1.46 6.89
C VAL A 83 -6.80 -2.44 5.81
N ASN A 84 -7.34 -1.93 4.73
CA ASN A 84 -7.80 -2.72 3.59
C ASN A 84 -6.72 -2.81 2.51
N LEU A 85 -6.73 -3.91 1.78
CA LEU A 85 -5.98 -4.11 0.55
C LEU A 85 -6.97 -4.13 -0.62
N HIS A 86 -6.92 -3.10 -1.45
CA HIS A 86 -7.83 -2.90 -2.57
C HIS A 86 -7.16 -3.33 -3.88
N HIS A 87 -7.83 -4.18 -4.68
CA HIS A 87 -7.41 -4.50 -6.04
C HIS A 87 -7.80 -3.35 -6.98
N ILE A 88 -6.83 -2.65 -7.52
CA ILE A 88 -7.07 -1.43 -8.33
C ILE A 88 -7.95 -1.74 -9.54
N ASP A 89 -7.69 -2.85 -10.24
CA ASP A 89 -8.46 -3.26 -11.43
C ASP A 89 -9.52 -4.35 -11.13
N GLN A 90 -9.76 -4.67 -9.88
CA GLN A 90 -10.71 -5.72 -9.45
C GLN A 90 -10.47 -7.10 -10.08
N THR A 91 -9.23 -7.44 -10.43
CA THR A 91 -8.81 -8.73 -10.99
C THR A 91 -7.76 -9.41 -10.13
N ASN A 92 -7.53 -10.72 -10.32
CA ASN A 92 -6.47 -11.45 -9.62
C ASN A 92 -5.06 -10.92 -9.91
N ALA A 93 -4.83 -10.40 -11.11
CA ALA A 93 -3.53 -9.86 -11.53
C ALA A 93 -3.31 -8.40 -11.15
N SER A 94 -4.33 -7.75 -10.58
CA SER A 94 -4.31 -6.32 -10.23
C SER A 94 -3.21 -5.98 -9.24
N ASP A 95 -2.67 -4.79 -9.39
CA ASP A 95 -1.91 -4.12 -8.35
C ASP A 95 -2.80 -3.81 -7.14
N ILE A 96 -2.18 -3.67 -5.98
CA ILE A 96 -2.86 -3.52 -4.70
C ILE A 96 -2.59 -2.14 -4.11
N LEU A 97 -3.60 -1.56 -3.48
CA LEU A 97 -3.51 -0.31 -2.74
C LEU A 97 -3.79 -0.57 -1.25
N GLU A 98 -2.88 -0.15 -0.37
CA GLU A 98 -3.19 0.00 1.06
C GLU A 98 -4.09 1.23 1.24
N ILE A 99 -5.24 1.04 1.87
CA ILE A 99 -6.23 2.10 2.07
C ILE A 99 -6.95 1.91 3.41
N SER A 100 -7.31 3.01 4.09
CA SER A 100 -8.13 2.90 5.29
C SER A 100 -9.51 2.34 4.95
N ALA A 101 -10.11 1.59 5.88
CA ALA A 101 -11.45 1.05 5.67
C ALA A 101 -12.49 2.16 5.48
N THR A 102 -12.34 3.27 6.19
CA THR A 102 -13.23 4.42 6.06
C THR A 102 -13.14 5.07 4.68
N GLN A 103 -11.92 5.31 4.17
CA GLN A 103 -11.73 5.87 2.83
C GLN A 103 -12.20 4.91 1.73
N HIS A 104 -11.90 3.60 1.88
CA HIS A 104 -12.35 2.57 0.94
C HIS A 104 -13.87 2.52 0.83
N HIS A 105 -14.58 2.70 1.95
CA HIS A 105 -16.04 2.77 1.95
C HIS A 105 -16.56 4.08 1.36
N ALA A 106 -15.97 5.22 1.72
CA ALA A 106 -16.39 6.53 1.24
C ALA A 106 -16.23 6.69 -0.28
N ASP A 107 -15.15 6.16 -0.84
CA ASP A 107 -14.86 6.22 -2.27
C ASP A 107 -15.26 4.94 -3.03
N TYR A 108 -16.15 4.13 -2.45
CA TYR A 108 -16.51 2.83 -3.03
C TYR A 108 -16.88 2.90 -4.52
N SER A 109 -17.73 3.83 -4.91
CA SER A 109 -18.16 3.99 -6.30
C SER A 109 -17.07 4.50 -7.25
N LYS A 110 -16.04 5.18 -6.72
CA LYS A 110 -14.89 5.64 -7.50
C LYS A 110 -13.83 4.54 -7.66
N LEU A 111 -13.68 3.71 -6.63
CA LEU A 111 -12.68 2.65 -6.58
C LEU A 111 -13.14 1.37 -7.29
N HIS A 112 -14.44 1.17 -7.46
CA HIS A 112 -15.01 -0.04 -8.04
C HIS A 112 -15.79 0.25 -9.32
N THR A 113 -15.37 -0.33 -10.42
CA THR A 113 -16.14 -0.37 -11.67
C THR A 113 -17.25 -1.42 -11.60
N ASN A 114 -16.95 -2.55 -10.95
CA ASN A 114 -17.95 -3.58 -10.64
C ASN A 114 -18.43 -3.39 -9.18
N THR A 115 -19.62 -2.85 -9.01
CA THR A 115 -20.29 -2.64 -7.72
C THR A 115 -21.36 -3.70 -7.41
N GLY A 116 -21.25 -4.86 -8.03
CA GLY A 116 -22.17 -5.99 -7.85
C GLY A 116 -22.95 -6.39 -9.11
N GLN A 117 -22.70 -5.72 -10.26
CA GLN A 117 -23.37 -6.03 -11.53
C GLN A 117 -22.91 -7.37 -12.13
N SER A 118 -21.67 -7.77 -11.79
CA SER A 118 -21.04 -8.98 -12.32
C SER A 118 -20.38 -9.79 -11.20
N ALA A 119 -20.14 -11.07 -11.45
CA ALA A 119 -19.38 -11.91 -10.55
C ALA A 119 -17.95 -11.35 -10.35
N SER A 120 -17.41 -11.50 -9.14
CA SER A 120 -16.04 -11.07 -8.84
C SER A 120 -15.03 -11.90 -9.62
N LEU A 121 -14.07 -11.24 -10.24
CA LEU A 121 -12.91 -11.86 -10.91
C LEU A 121 -11.77 -12.20 -9.94
N ILE A 122 -11.94 -11.94 -8.65
CA ILE A 122 -10.93 -12.18 -7.63
C ILE A 122 -11.21 -13.53 -6.95
N ASN A 123 -10.20 -14.41 -6.96
CA ASN A 123 -10.22 -15.62 -6.15
C ASN A 123 -9.99 -15.26 -4.68
N ARG A 124 -11.06 -15.22 -3.90
CA ARG A 124 -11.04 -14.79 -2.50
C ARG A 124 -10.20 -15.70 -1.59
N SER A 125 -10.19 -16.99 -1.86
CA SER A 125 -9.38 -17.96 -1.09
C SER A 125 -7.90 -17.71 -1.27
N ASP A 126 -7.45 -17.58 -2.51
CA ASP A 126 -6.04 -17.34 -2.83
C ASP A 126 -5.59 -15.96 -2.35
N PHE A 127 -6.45 -14.96 -2.52
CA PHE A 127 -6.17 -13.63 -2.02
C PHE A 127 -6.07 -13.59 -0.48
N SER A 128 -6.90 -14.34 0.24
CA SER A 128 -6.83 -14.42 1.70
C SER A 128 -5.47 -14.96 2.17
N LYS A 129 -4.96 -16.01 1.50
CA LYS A 129 -3.63 -16.58 1.80
C LYS A 129 -2.51 -15.60 1.45
N TRP A 130 -2.58 -14.98 0.29
CA TRP A 130 -1.62 -13.97 -0.15
C TRP A 130 -1.60 -12.77 0.81
N ARG A 131 -2.76 -12.25 1.19
CA ARG A 131 -2.90 -11.14 2.14
C ARG A 131 -2.24 -11.43 3.49
N SER A 132 -2.41 -12.64 4.00
CA SER A 132 -1.79 -13.04 5.27
C SER A 132 -0.25 -13.02 5.17
N ARG A 133 0.31 -13.56 4.09
CA ARG A 133 1.76 -13.51 3.84
C ARG A 133 2.26 -12.10 3.59
N TYR A 134 1.46 -11.28 2.89
CA TYR A 134 1.80 -9.88 2.66
C TYR A 134 1.94 -9.11 3.98
N TRP A 135 1.02 -9.24 4.91
CA TRP A 135 1.13 -8.55 6.19
C TRP A 135 2.32 -9.03 7.01
N GLN A 136 2.66 -10.31 6.96
CA GLN A 136 3.88 -10.84 7.57
C GLN A 136 5.14 -10.20 6.96
N PHE A 137 5.20 -10.12 5.65
CA PHE A 137 6.28 -9.42 4.94
C PHE A 137 6.33 -7.93 5.30
N ARG A 138 5.19 -7.27 5.33
CA ARG A 138 5.04 -5.84 5.65
C ARG A 138 5.53 -5.50 7.07
N ALA A 139 5.39 -6.41 8.02
CA ALA A 139 5.89 -6.24 9.38
C ALA A 139 7.41 -6.05 9.44
N GLU A 140 8.15 -6.63 8.49
CA GLU A 140 9.62 -6.54 8.45
C GLU A 140 10.10 -5.12 8.16
N ASP A 141 9.30 -4.30 7.48
CA ASP A 141 9.63 -2.90 7.19
C ASP A 141 9.82 -2.09 8.47
N PHE A 142 9.03 -2.41 9.52
CA PHE A 142 9.05 -1.74 10.81
C PHE A 142 10.02 -2.35 11.84
N LEU A 143 10.66 -3.46 11.50
CA LEU A 143 11.65 -4.12 12.36
C LEU A 143 13.09 -3.73 11.99
N LYS A 144 13.30 -3.16 10.82
CA LYS A 144 14.61 -2.74 10.30
C LYS A 144 14.95 -1.27 10.65
N ALA A 145 13.98 -0.58 11.18
CA ALA A 145 14.14 0.82 11.60
C ALA A 145 14.86 0.94 12.94
#